data_e5b67b826c230801a473b60337e72cad
#
_entry.id   e5b67b826c230801a473b60337e72cad
#
_cell.length_a   1.000
_cell.length_b   1.000
_cell.length_c   1.000
_cell.angle_alpha   90.00
_cell.angle_beta   90.00
_cell.angle_gamma   90.00
#
_symmetry.space_group_name_H-M   'P 1'
#
loop_
_entity.id
_entity.type
_entity.pdbx_description
1 polymer ?
#
loop_
_entity_poly.entity_id
_entity_poly.type
_entity_poly.pdbx_seq_one_letter_code
_entity_poly.pdbx_strand_id
1 'polypeptide(L)'
;MAQPAETFDSYDALGIKEDLQDKIYMVSPEKTPVMSAGRRFKATQRLHEWQRDSLATPNKDNAVIEGDDRTGTALTATNRVANTTQLFDKVAVVTSTNEKSLAAGRSSEMKYQIAMKAIPELKRDIEAMLVSNNVAVLGNASTARKAAGIGRLVYTNLSHGVSGATPAHTSGLATSALTAGTNRTFTEALLKTVLQSIYTNSGEMPSMISVTPAHKGVFSTFQGIAANRRETGNKQAMIIGGADVYQGDFGSLSVVPNYVQATANNDTALILNPEHYGVAFLQDFQTVPLAKTGHTNKEMVFAEVTAVVTSETAQGKVANLTP
;
A
#
# COMPACT_ATOMS: atom_id res chain seq x y z
N MET A 1 4.48 -55.21 -28.51
CA MET A 1 3.57 -56.33 -28.20
C MET A 1 2.16 -55.76 -28.38
N ALA A 2 1.30 -56.44 -29.11
CA ALA A 2 -0.10 -56.06 -29.25
C ALA A 2 -0.89 -56.68 -28.09
N GLN A 3 -1.94 -56.00 -27.66
CA GLN A 3 -2.85 -56.51 -26.63
C GLN A 3 -3.57 -57.78 -27.12
N PRO A 4 -3.77 -58.80 -26.28
CA PRO A 4 -4.53 -59.97 -26.68
C PRO A 4 -5.92 -59.61 -27.18
N ALA A 5 -6.44 -60.35 -28.17
CA ALA A 5 -7.78 -60.15 -28.65
C ALA A 5 -8.82 -60.38 -27.52
N GLU A 6 -9.92 -59.60 -27.51
CA GLU A 6 -10.98 -59.69 -26.51
C GLU A 6 -10.61 -59.20 -25.09
N THR A 7 -9.52 -58.48 -24.93
CA THR A 7 -9.20 -57.85 -23.62
C THR A 7 -10.06 -56.64 -23.43
N PHE A 8 -10.96 -56.63 -22.42
CA PHE A 8 -11.72 -55.47 -21.97
C PHE A 8 -10.77 -54.56 -21.14
N ASP A 9 -10.47 -53.38 -21.65
CA ASP A 9 -9.54 -52.46 -21.01
C ASP A 9 -10.23 -51.18 -20.48
N SER A 10 -9.45 -50.26 -19.93
CA SER A 10 -9.95 -49.02 -19.37
C SER A 10 -10.48 -48.06 -20.43
N TYR A 11 -10.15 -48.26 -21.71
CA TYR A 11 -10.66 -47.43 -22.81
C TYR A 11 -12.05 -47.88 -23.27
N ASP A 12 -12.40 -49.14 -23.02
CA ASP A 12 -13.71 -49.73 -23.32
C ASP A 12 -14.70 -49.54 -22.15
N ALA A 13 -14.17 -49.26 -20.96
CA ALA A 13 -15.00 -49.15 -19.74
C ALA A 13 -15.77 -47.84 -19.69
N LEU A 14 -17.11 -47.91 -19.66
CA LEU A 14 -17.99 -46.80 -19.41
C LEU A 14 -18.15 -46.54 -17.92
N GLY A 15 -18.16 -45.27 -17.52
CA GLY A 15 -18.43 -44.86 -16.13
C GLY A 15 -17.19 -44.79 -15.21
N ILE A 16 -15.99 -44.78 -15.76
CA ILE A 16 -14.77 -44.43 -15.00
C ILE A 16 -14.93 -43.01 -14.47
N LYS A 17 -14.79 -42.84 -13.15
CA LYS A 17 -14.85 -41.52 -12.53
C LYS A 17 -13.61 -40.70 -12.90
N GLU A 18 -13.84 -39.42 -13.22
CA GLU A 18 -12.77 -38.45 -13.39
C GLU A 18 -11.97 -38.31 -12.10
N ASP A 19 -10.65 -38.39 -12.21
CA ASP A 19 -9.72 -38.17 -11.10
C ASP A 19 -9.46 -36.66 -10.97
N LEU A 20 -10.33 -35.95 -10.24
CA LEU A 20 -10.19 -34.55 -9.94
C LEU A 20 -9.73 -34.38 -8.49
N GLN A 21 -8.56 -33.77 -8.30
CA GLN A 21 -7.99 -33.54 -6.97
C GLN A 21 -8.92 -32.62 -6.14
N ASP A 22 -9.22 -33.03 -4.92
CA ASP A 22 -10.10 -32.31 -3.99
C ASP A 22 -9.36 -31.17 -3.26
N LYS A 23 -8.56 -30.38 -4.03
CA LYS A 23 -7.78 -29.27 -3.53
C LYS A 23 -7.63 -28.17 -4.58
N ILE A 24 -7.86 -26.92 -4.16
CA ILE A 24 -7.69 -25.73 -5.00
C ILE A 24 -6.40 -25.00 -4.58
N TYR A 25 -5.51 -24.74 -5.54
CA TYR A 25 -4.27 -24.00 -5.31
C TYR A 25 -4.47 -22.53 -5.68
N MET A 26 -4.26 -21.63 -4.72
CA MET A 26 -4.27 -20.19 -4.98
C MET A 26 -2.94 -19.78 -5.64
N VAL A 27 -3.01 -19.27 -6.86
CA VAL A 27 -1.84 -18.84 -7.64
C VAL A 27 -1.63 -17.31 -7.65
N SER A 28 -2.56 -16.57 -7.07
CA SER A 28 -2.48 -15.11 -7.01
C SER A 28 -1.81 -14.62 -5.73
N PRO A 29 -0.94 -13.59 -5.79
CA PRO A 29 -0.35 -13.02 -4.59
C PRO A 29 -1.40 -12.25 -3.77
N GLU A 30 -1.39 -12.43 -2.45
CA GLU A 30 -2.35 -11.83 -1.51
C GLU A 30 -1.71 -10.81 -0.55
N LYS A 31 -0.38 -10.65 -0.59
CA LYS A 31 0.34 -9.79 0.35
C LYS A 31 0.00 -8.31 0.14
N THR A 32 -0.31 -7.62 1.23
CA THR A 32 -0.59 -6.19 1.29
C THR A 32 0.36 -5.53 2.30
N PRO A 33 1.63 -5.29 1.92
CA PRO A 33 2.66 -4.91 2.87
C PRO A 33 2.44 -3.53 3.50
N VAL A 34 1.97 -2.54 2.76
CA VAL A 34 1.76 -1.18 3.27
C VAL A 34 0.57 -1.14 4.23
N MET A 35 -0.54 -1.81 3.88
CA MET A 35 -1.69 -1.92 4.77
C MET A 35 -1.35 -2.67 6.06
N SER A 36 -0.53 -3.73 5.95
CA SER A 36 -0.17 -4.57 7.10
C SER A 36 0.83 -3.90 8.05
N ALA A 37 1.72 -3.06 7.55
CA ALA A 37 2.72 -2.34 8.34
C ALA A 37 2.13 -1.09 9.02
N GLY A 38 1.13 -0.45 8.41
CA GLY A 38 0.53 0.78 8.91
C GLY A 38 -0.34 0.57 10.15
N ARG A 39 -0.51 1.63 10.93
CA ARG A 39 -1.39 1.65 12.10
C ARG A 39 -2.86 1.56 11.69
N ARG A 40 -3.67 1.03 12.59
CA ARG A 40 -5.11 1.00 12.43
C ARG A 40 -5.77 2.07 13.28
N PHE A 41 -6.58 2.93 12.65
CA PHE A 41 -7.34 4.00 13.29
C PHE A 41 -8.84 3.74 13.15
N LYS A 42 -9.63 4.42 13.97
CA LYS A 42 -11.09 4.44 13.86
C LYS A 42 -11.55 5.77 13.29
N ALA A 43 -12.30 5.74 12.21
CA ALA A 43 -13.03 6.89 11.71
C ALA A 43 -14.46 6.88 12.30
N THR A 44 -15.04 8.06 12.49
CA THR A 44 -16.41 8.23 12.99
C THR A 44 -17.28 8.99 12.01
N GLN A 45 -16.69 9.61 11.01
CA GLN A 45 -17.36 10.40 9.97
C GLN A 45 -16.76 10.12 8.59
N ARG A 46 -17.53 10.43 7.54
CA ARG A 46 -17.10 10.33 6.14
C ARG A 46 -15.86 11.16 5.81
N LEU A 47 -15.68 12.29 6.48
CA LEU A 47 -14.49 13.12 6.46
C LEU A 47 -13.75 12.85 7.76
N HIS A 48 -12.63 12.16 7.68
CA HIS A 48 -11.77 11.87 8.82
C HIS A 48 -10.72 12.95 8.93
N GLU A 49 -10.67 13.61 10.08
CA GLU A 49 -9.80 14.74 10.34
C GLU A 49 -8.88 14.47 11.51
N TRP A 50 -7.66 14.98 11.43
CA TRP A 50 -6.68 14.95 12.52
C TRP A 50 -5.93 16.27 12.58
N GLN A 51 -5.40 16.58 13.76
CA GLN A 51 -4.61 17.80 13.99
C GLN A 51 -3.14 17.47 14.00
N ARG A 52 -2.35 18.39 13.46
CA ARG A 52 -0.89 18.39 13.52
C ARG A 52 -0.42 19.68 14.15
N ASP A 53 0.65 19.57 14.93
CA ASP A 53 1.33 20.72 15.52
C ASP A 53 2.82 20.64 15.25
N SER A 54 3.52 21.74 15.30
CA SER A 54 4.95 21.82 15.09
C SER A 54 5.58 22.81 16.06
N LEU A 55 6.74 22.48 16.57
CA LEU A 55 7.52 23.41 17.37
C LEU A 55 8.07 24.53 16.49
N ALA A 56 8.24 25.70 17.07
CA ALA A 56 8.93 26.80 16.42
C ALA A 56 10.39 26.42 16.12
N THR A 57 10.95 27.01 15.06
CA THR A 57 12.35 26.83 14.71
C THR A 57 13.24 27.24 15.89
N PRO A 58 14.27 26.43 16.25
CA PRO A 58 15.21 26.78 17.31
C PRO A 58 15.85 28.14 17.07
N ASN A 59 15.84 28.99 18.09
CA ASN A 59 16.49 30.31 18.05
C ASN A 59 17.75 30.28 18.92
N LYS A 60 18.93 30.30 18.30
CA LYS A 60 20.22 30.33 18.98
C LYS A 60 20.49 31.65 19.74
N ASP A 61 19.80 32.71 19.35
CA ASP A 61 20.00 34.07 19.90
C ASP A 61 18.87 34.43 20.90
N ASN A 62 18.19 33.44 21.51
CA ASN A 62 17.13 33.64 22.49
C ASN A 62 17.73 34.01 23.88
N ALA A 63 18.58 35.03 23.89
CA ALA A 63 19.13 35.58 25.10
C ALA A 63 18.23 36.74 25.61
N VAL A 64 18.17 36.90 26.92
CA VAL A 64 17.37 37.95 27.59
C VAL A 64 18.24 38.74 28.56
N ILE A 65 17.91 40.01 28.71
CA ILE A 65 18.50 40.85 29.74
C ILE A 65 17.89 40.48 31.08
N GLU A 66 18.69 40.32 32.10
CA GLU A 66 18.24 40.04 33.46
C GLU A 66 17.32 41.20 33.97
N GLY A 67 16.12 40.83 34.42
CA GLY A 67 15.11 41.81 34.90
C GLY A 67 14.30 42.49 33.81
N ASP A 68 14.39 42.06 32.54
CA ASP A 68 13.56 42.59 31.45
C ASP A 68 12.11 42.06 31.52
N ASP A 69 11.14 42.99 31.32
CA ASP A 69 9.71 42.64 31.24
C ASP A 69 9.37 42.16 29.82
N ARG A 70 9.12 40.86 29.72
CA ARG A 70 8.90 40.20 28.43
C ARG A 70 7.47 40.27 27.94
N THR A 71 7.29 40.77 26.74
CA THR A 71 6.05 40.62 25.97
C THR A 71 5.87 39.16 25.53
N GLY A 72 4.64 38.62 25.60
CA GLY A 72 4.33 37.26 25.18
C GLY A 72 4.60 37.04 23.68
N THR A 73 5.08 35.85 23.35
CA THR A 73 5.25 35.40 21.96
C THR A 73 3.90 34.97 21.41
N ALA A 74 3.57 35.35 20.17
CA ALA A 74 2.36 34.89 19.51
C ALA A 74 2.37 33.35 19.36
N LEU A 75 1.31 32.70 19.80
CA LEU A 75 1.13 31.27 19.67
C LEU A 75 0.57 30.93 18.28
N THR A 76 1.06 29.82 17.70
CA THR A 76 0.56 29.32 16.42
C THR A 76 -0.51 28.28 16.66
N ALA A 77 -1.64 28.38 15.94
CA ALA A 77 -2.71 27.38 16.01
C ALA A 77 -2.28 26.06 15.34
N THR A 78 -2.82 24.94 15.84
CA THR A 78 -2.64 23.62 15.22
C THR A 78 -3.19 23.60 13.79
N ASN A 79 -2.56 22.82 12.92
CA ASN A 79 -3.01 22.60 11.55
C ASN A 79 -3.93 21.39 11.47
N ARG A 80 -5.12 21.55 10.87
CA ARG A 80 -6.09 20.48 10.67
C ARG A 80 -5.94 19.88 9.27
N VAL A 81 -5.76 18.57 9.20
CA VAL A 81 -5.64 17.79 7.96
C VAL A 81 -6.78 16.79 7.91
N ALA A 82 -7.27 16.52 6.72
CA ALA A 82 -8.41 15.65 6.49
C ALA A 82 -8.21 14.73 5.29
N ASN A 83 -8.88 13.60 5.32
CA ASN A 83 -9.06 12.73 4.16
C ASN A 83 -10.48 12.16 4.17
N THR A 84 -11.06 11.91 2.99
CA THR A 84 -12.41 11.34 2.88
C THR A 84 -12.36 9.82 2.93
N THR A 85 -13.39 9.20 3.50
CA THR A 85 -13.53 7.72 3.45
C THR A 85 -13.97 7.28 2.06
N GLN A 86 -13.48 6.12 1.63
CA GLN A 86 -13.86 5.46 0.40
C GLN A 86 -14.53 4.13 0.73
N LEU A 87 -15.68 3.88 0.11
CA LEU A 87 -16.38 2.61 0.19
C LEU A 87 -15.82 1.65 -0.85
N PHE A 88 -15.43 0.47 -0.41
CA PHE A 88 -15.00 -0.65 -1.25
C PHE A 88 -15.97 -1.79 -1.09
N ASP A 89 -16.37 -2.40 -2.20
CA ASP A 89 -17.26 -3.55 -2.17
C ASP A 89 -16.92 -4.59 -3.24
N LYS A 90 -17.30 -5.82 -2.98
CA LYS A 90 -17.30 -6.95 -3.92
C LYS A 90 -18.57 -7.75 -3.72
N VAL A 91 -19.27 -8.04 -4.80
CA VAL A 91 -20.50 -8.82 -4.77
C VAL A 91 -20.27 -10.19 -5.39
N ALA A 92 -20.50 -11.24 -4.61
CA ALA A 92 -20.54 -12.61 -5.10
C ALA A 92 -22.01 -12.98 -5.45
N VAL A 93 -22.19 -13.54 -6.64
CA VAL A 93 -23.50 -14.01 -7.13
C VAL A 93 -23.35 -15.47 -7.53
N VAL A 94 -24.09 -16.36 -6.87
CA VAL A 94 -24.04 -17.80 -7.12
C VAL A 94 -25.45 -18.31 -7.35
N THR A 95 -25.65 -19.11 -8.40
CA THR A 95 -26.94 -19.74 -8.65
C THR A 95 -27.22 -20.84 -7.62
N SER A 96 -28.48 -21.03 -7.26
CA SER A 96 -28.87 -22.08 -6.30
C SER A 96 -28.51 -23.49 -6.79
N THR A 97 -28.50 -23.70 -8.09
CA THR A 97 -28.08 -24.97 -8.69
C THR A 97 -26.60 -25.23 -8.47
N ASN A 98 -25.74 -24.21 -8.72
CA ASN A 98 -24.30 -24.37 -8.52
C ASN A 98 -23.95 -24.57 -7.03
N GLU A 99 -24.66 -23.90 -6.11
CA GLU A 99 -24.47 -24.08 -4.67
C GLU A 99 -24.82 -25.50 -4.19
N LYS A 100 -25.69 -26.20 -4.89
CA LYS A 100 -26.11 -27.59 -4.59
C LYS A 100 -25.29 -28.64 -5.35
N SER A 101 -24.59 -28.24 -6.40
CA SER A 101 -23.72 -29.13 -7.16
C SER A 101 -22.48 -29.48 -6.37
N LEU A 102 -22.08 -30.75 -6.42
CA LEU A 102 -20.83 -31.18 -5.81
C LEU A 102 -19.66 -30.63 -6.63
N ALA A 103 -18.80 -29.87 -5.98
CA ALA A 103 -17.59 -29.32 -6.59
C ALA A 103 -16.35 -29.78 -5.81
N ALA A 104 -15.31 -30.17 -6.53
CA ALA A 104 -14.05 -30.57 -5.92
C ALA A 104 -13.40 -29.39 -5.17
N GLY A 105 -12.83 -29.68 -4.01
CA GLY A 105 -12.07 -28.73 -3.19
C GLY A 105 -12.90 -27.70 -2.44
N ARG A 106 -14.24 -27.77 -2.49
CA ARG A 106 -15.12 -26.81 -1.79
C ARG A 106 -16.48 -27.39 -1.45
N SER A 107 -16.95 -27.12 -0.26
CA SER A 107 -18.25 -27.57 0.23
C SER A 107 -19.39 -26.59 -0.07
N SER A 108 -19.09 -25.32 -0.29
CA SER A 108 -20.02 -24.24 -0.61
C SER A 108 -19.33 -23.24 -1.54
N GLU A 109 -19.96 -23.01 -2.69
CA GLU A 109 -19.44 -22.08 -3.69
C GLU A 109 -19.43 -20.63 -3.17
N MET A 110 -20.53 -20.21 -2.49
CA MET A 110 -20.64 -18.86 -1.94
C MET A 110 -19.56 -18.59 -0.91
N LYS A 111 -19.35 -19.51 0.05
CA LYS A 111 -18.29 -19.34 1.06
C LYS A 111 -16.89 -19.28 0.42
N TYR A 112 -16.64 -20.08 -0.60
CA TYR A 112 -15.38 -20.05 -1.33
C TYR A 112 -15.18 -18.70 -2.03
N GLN A 113 -16.17 -18.19 -2.75
CA GLN A 113 -16.07 -16.92 -3.47
C GLN A 113 -15.86 -15.74 -2.51
N ILE A 114 -16.46 -15.76 -1.33
CA ILE A 114 -16.29 -14.72 -0.32
C ILE A 114 -14.94 -14.82 0.35
N ALA A 115 -14.62 -15.96 0.95
CA ALA A 115 -13.44 -16.10 1.81
C ALA A 115 -12.14 -16.12 1.02
N MET A 116 -12.11 -16.80 -0.14
CA MET A 116 -10.90 -17.04 -0.90
C MET A 116 -10.69 -16.05 -2.04
N LYS A 117 -11.72 -15.31 -2.46
CA LYS A 117 -11.62 -14.31 -3.53
C LYS A 117 -12.00 -12.91 -3.09
N ALA A 118 -13.26 -12.67 -2.68
CA ALA A 118 -13.76 -11.33 -2.46
C ALA A 118 -13.00 -10.57 -1.37
N ILE A 119 -12.68 -11.22 -0.24
CA ILE A 119 -11.94 -10.59 0.87
C ILE A 119 -10.48 -10.30 0.49
N PRO A 120 -9.69 -11.23 -0.08
CA PRO A 120 -8.34 -10.93 -0.55
C PRO A 120 -8.30 -9.86 -1.64
N GLU A 121 -9.23 -9.89 -2.59
CA GLU A 121 -9.33 -8.88 -3.65
C GLU A 121 -9.61 -7.49 -3.06
N LEU A 122 -10.53 -7.39 -2.09
CA LEU A 122 -10.86 -6.13 -1.43
C LEU A 122 -9.66 -5.55 -0.66
N LYS A 123 -8.88 -6.40 0.02
CA LYS A 123 -7.62 -5.99 0.66
C LYS A 123 -6.62 -5.44 -0.35
N ARG A 124 -6.51 -6.07 -1.53
CA ARG A 124 -5.64 -5.60 -2.61
C ARG A 124 -6.10 -4.25 -3.17
N ASP A 125 -7.41 -4.04 -3.30
CA ASP A 125 -7.98 -2.77 -3.76
C ASP A 125 -7.69 -1.64 -2.74
N ILE A 126 -7.76 -1.93 -1.44
CA ILE A 126 -7.36 -1.00 -0.37
C ILE A 126 -5.86 -0.71 -0.43
N GLU A 127 -5.01 -1.73 -0.60
CA GLU A 127 -3.57 -1.55 -0.77
C GLU A 127 -3.26 -0.67 -1.98
N ALA A 128 -3.95 -0.89 -3.11
CA ALA A 128 -3.80 -0.08 -4.31
C ALA A 128 -4.15 1.40 -4.06
N MET A 129 -5.22 1.66 -3.30
CA MET A 129 -5.58 3.01 -2.89
C MET A 129 -4.49 3.63 -2.02
N LEU A 130 -3.97 2.88 -1.04
CA LEU A 130 -2.94 3.37 -0.11
C LEU A 130 -1.66 3.80 -0.84
N VAL A 131 -1.15 2.98 -1.76
CA VAL A 131 0.10 3.28 -2.49
C VAL A 131 -0.09 4.23 -3.67
N SER A 132 -1.34 4.58 -4.01
CA SER A 132 -1.65 5.44 -5.15
C SER A 132 -1.29 6.90 -4.92
N ASN A 133 -1.28 7.66 -6.01
CA ASN A 133 -1.22 9.12 -6.03
C ASN A 133 -2.62 9.76 -6.17
N ASN A 134 -3.69 9.01 -5.88
CA ASN A 134 -5.06 9.50 -6.00
C ASN A 134 -5.31 10.71 -5.09
N VAL A 135 -6.09 11.66 -5.61
CA VAL A 135 -6.56 12.82 -4.85
C VAL A 135 -7.82 12.51 -4.06
N ALA A 136 -8.05 13.28 -3.00
CA ALA A 136 -9.31 13.21 -2.26
C ALA A 136 -10.46 13.79 -3.11
N VAL A 137 -11.55 13.02 -3.23
CA VAL A 137 -12.79 13.48 -3.87
C VAL A 137 -13.92 13.37 -2.84
N LEU A 138 -14.50 14.50 -2.46
CA LEU A 138 -15.54 14.54 -1.42
C LEU A 138 -16.84 13.80 -1.82
N GLY A 139 -17.04 13.64 -3.13
CA GLY A 139 -18.22 12.98 -3.67
C GLY A 139 -19.52 13.77 -3.49
N ASN A 140 -20.54 13.35 -4.19
CA ASN A 140 -21.90 13.85 -4.11
C ASN A 140 -22.89 12.74 -4.50
N ALA A 141 -24.15 13.04 -4.75
CA ALA A 141 -25.18 12.06 -5.11
C ALA A 141 -24.87 11.29 -6.43
N SER A 142 -24.04 11.85 -7.32
CA SER A 142 -23.70 11.26 -8.61
C SER A 142 -22.22 10.87 -8.75
N THR A 143 -21.37 11.32 -7.82
CA THR A 143 -19.92 11.07 -7.85
C THR A 143 -19.50 10.31 -6.59
N ALA A 144 -18.88 9.16 -6.76
CA ALA A 144 -18.37 8.38 -5.64
C ALA A 144 -17.23 9.13 -4.92
N ARG A 145 -17.20 9.02 -3.59
CA ARG A 145 -16.08 9.50 -2.77
C ARG A 145 -14.84 8.69 -3.07
N LYS A 146 -13.67 9.36 -3.09
CA LYS A 146 -12.36 8.71 -3.21
C LYS A 146 -11.43 9.22 -2.13
N ALA A 147 -10.73 8.33 -1.45
CA ALA A 147 -9.69 8.68 -0.51
C ALA A 147 -8.41 9.06 -1.26
N ALA A 148 -7.67 10.04 -0.73
CA ALA A 148 -6.32 10.30 -1.19
C ALA A 148 -5.38 9.17 -0.74
N GLY A 149 -4.51 8.73 -1.64
CA GLY A 149 -3.45 7.78 -1.32
C GLY A 149 -2.29 8.41 -0.56
N ILE A 150 -1.45 7.59 0.09
CA ILE A 150 -0.27 8.06 0.85
C ILE A 150 0.66 8.85 -0.09
N GLY A 151 0.85 8.39 -1.32
CA GLY A 151 1.67 9.09 -2.30
C GLY A 151 1.22 10.54 -2.57
N ARG A 152 -0.09 10.84 -2.44
CA ARG A 152 -0.60 12.20 -2.55
C ARG A 152 -0.55 12.97 -1.23
N LEU A 153 -0.70 12.29 -0.09
CA LEU A 153 -0.66 12.93 1.24
C LEU A 153 0.73 13.43 1.63
N VAL A 154 1.79 12.85 1.05
CA VAL A 154 3.19 13.30 1.24
C VAL A 154 3.52 14.37 0.21
N TYR A 155 3.90 15.58 0.67
CA TYR A 155 4.16 16.73 -0.20
C TYR A 155 5.40 17.55 0.19
N THR A 156 6.08 17.26 1.32
CA THR A 156 7.28 18.00 1.78
C THR A 156 8.57 17.31 1.35
N ASN A 157 8.76 16.05 1.74
CA ASN A 157 10.00 15.32 1.47
C ASN A 157 9.93 14.57 0.15
N LEU A 158 10.22 15.27 -0.92
CA LEU A 158 9.99 14.82 -2.28
C LEU A 158 11.25 14.88 -3.13
N SER A 159 11.37 13.91 -4.04
CA SER A 159 12.27 14.00 -5.18
C SER A 159 11.47 13.72 -6.44
N HIS A 160 11.21 14.77 -7.23
CA HIS A 160 10.51 14.69 -8.52
C HIS A 160 11.48 14.73 -9.70
N GLY A 161 11.03 14.22 -10.83
CA GLY A 161 11.64 14.51 -12.12
C GLY A 161 11.42 15.97 -12.52
N VAL A 162 12.09 16.40 -13.59
CA VAL A 162 11.98 17.78 -14.09
C VAL A 162 10.51 18.12 -14.34
N SER A 163 10.08 19.30 -13.90
CA SER A 163 8.70 19.81 -13.99
C SER A 163 7.65 19.05 -13.17
N GLY A 164 8.03 18.00 -12.43
CA GLY A 164 7.13 17.28 -11.53
C GLY A 164 6.90 18.05 -10.22
N ALA A 165 5.68 17.99 -9.69
CA ALA A 165 5.33 18.62 -8.42
C ALA A 165 4.18 17.89 -7.70
N THR A 166 4.23 17.91 -6.37
CA THR A 166 3.09 17.55 -5.53
C THR A 166 2.65 18.81 -4.78
N PRO A 167 1.47 19.35 -5.08
CA PRO A 167 0.99 20.54 -4.40
C PRO A 167 0.68 20.26 -2.91
N ALA A 168 0.84 21.25 -2.06
CA ALA A 168 0.42 21.19 -0.66
C ALA A 168 -1.09 20.94 -0.54
N HIS A 169 -1.56 20.64 0.66
CA HIS A 169 -2.99 20.45 0.92
C HIS A 169 -3.72 21.80 0.85
N THR A 170 -4.88 21.79 0.21
CA THR A 170 -5.77 22.95 0.16
C THR A 170 -6.81 22.83 1.28
N SER A 171 -6.81 23.79 2.22
CA SER A 171 -7.68 23.73 3.42
C SER A 171 -7.62 22.39 4.17
N GLY A 172 -6.42 21.81 4.27
CA GLY A 172 -6.19 20.51 4.92
C GLY A 172 -6.50 19.27 4.06
N LEU A 173 -7.05 19.40 2.86
CA LEU A 173 -7.42 18.32 1.96
C LEU A 173 -6.46 18.18 0.77
N ALA A 174 -6.18 16.95 0.38
CA ALA A 174 -5.33 16.61 -0.75
C ALA A 174 -6.15 16.50 -2.06
N THR A 175 -6.81 17.59 -2.47
CA THR A 175 -7.72 17.63 -3.64
C THR A 175 -7.05 17.97 -4.96
N SER A 176 -5.92 18.69 -4.93
CA SER A 176 -5.21 19.08 -6.14
C SER A 176 -4.39 17.91 -6.71
N ALA A 177 -4.45 17.69 -8.02
CA ALA A 177 -3.67 16.65 -8.68
C ALA A 177 -2.16 16.93 -8.64
N LEU A 178 -1.37 15.87 -8.73
CA LEU A 178 0.07 15.99 -8.96
C LEU A 178 0.34 16.47 -10.38
N THR A 179 1.45 17.19 -10.55
CA THR A 179 2.00 17.47 -11.89
C THR A 179 3.00 16.37 -12.22
N ALA A 180 2.79 15.70 -13.36
CA ALA A 180 3.72 14.69 -13.85
C ALA A 180 5.06 15.36 -14.25
N GLY A 181 6.17 14.74 -13.83
CA GLY A 181 7.51 15.15 -14.25
C GLY A 181 8.09 14.19 -15.29
N THR A 182 9.28 14.49 -15.77
CA THR A 182 10.03 13.59 -16.66
C THR A 182 10.52 12.37 -15.88
N ASN A 183 10.27 11.17 -16.43
CA ASN A 183 10.74 9.93 -15.84
C ASN A 183 12.26 9.83 -15.83
N ARG A 184 12.81 9.25 -14.78
CA ARG A 184 14.26 9.10 -14.54
C ARG A 184 14.58 7.78 -13.87
N THR A 185 15.81 7.33 -14.02
CA THR A 185 16.28 6.11 -13.38
C THR A 185 16.33 6.28 -11.85
N PHE A 186 15.90 5.25 -11.12
CA PHE A 186 16.04 5.22 -9.66
C PHE A 186 17.52 5.08 -9.30
N THR A 187 18.04 6.02 -8.51
CA THR A 187 19.46 6.04 -8.07
C THR A 187 19.57 6.17 -6.56
N GLU A 188 20.67 5.71 -6.01
CA GLU A 188 20.97 5.85 -4.58
C GLU A 188 21.00 7.32 -4.13
N ALA A 189 21.50 8.23 -4.99
CA ALA A 189 21.56 9.65 -4.69
C ALA A 189 20.18 10.26 -4.46
N LEU A 190 19.17 9.86 -5.26
CA LEU A 190 17.80 10.31 -5.07
C LEU A 190 17.22 9.84 -3.74
N LEU A 191 17.50 8.60 -3.37
CA LEU A 191 17.09 8.04 -2.07
C LEU A 191 17.73 8.81 -0.91
N LYS A 192 19.06 9.01 -0.95
CA LYS A 192 19.79 9.77 0.07
C LYS A 192 19.26 11.19 0.25
N THR A 193 18.97 11.89 -0.84
CA THR A 193 18.40 13.25 -0.79
C THR A 193 17.08 13.28 -0.03
N VAL A 194 16.18 12.31 -0.28
CA VAL A 194 14.89 12.26 0.41
C VAL A 194 15.07 11.87 1.88
N LEU A 195 15.94 10.90 2.19
CA LEU A 195 16.23 10.51 3.58
C LEU A 195 16.82 11.67 4.40
N GLN A 196 17.74 12.44 3.82
CA GLN A 196 18.28 13.64 4.44
C GLN A 196 17.18 14.69 4.68
N SER A 197 16.27 14.88 3.71
CA SER A 197 15.13 15.80 3.87
C SER A 197 14.20 15.36 4.99
N ILE A 198 13.87 14.06 5.08
CA ILE A 198 13.05 13.52 6.16
C ILE A 198 13.71 13.79 7.52
N TYR A 199 14.98 13.43 7.67
CA TYR A 199 15.68 13.63 8.92
C TYR A 199 15.78 15.11 9.31
N THR A 200 16.02 16.01 8.35
CA THR A 200 16.08 17.46 8.59
C THR A 200 14.73 18.04 9.05
N ASN A 201 13.62 17.54 8.48
CA ASN A 201 12.29 18.09 8.74
C ASN A 201 11.56 17.43 9.92
N SER A 202 11.87 16.17 10.24
CA SER A 202 11.18 15.42 11.31
C SER A 202 12.10 15.04 12.48
N GLY A 203 13.41 14.96 12.27
CA GLY A 203 14.34 14.36 13.22
C GLY A 203 14.23 12.84 13.35
N GLU A 204 13.37 12.22 12.58
CA GLU A 204 13.10 10.77 12.62
C GLU A 204 13.57 10.07 11.35
N MET A 205 13.86 8.78 11.47
CA MET A 205 14.23 7.93 10.34
C MET A 205 13.10 6.99 9.96
N PRO A 206 12.67 6.94 8.69
CA PRO A 206 11.72 5.94 8.23
C PRO A 206 12.36 4.55 8.29
N SER A 207 11.54 3.51 8.48
CA SER A 207 12.01 2.13 8.60
C SER A 207 11.71 1.27 7.38
N MET A 208 10.85 1.72 6.47
CA MET A 208 10.39 0.95 5.32
C MET A 208 10.41 1.78 4.04
N ILE A 209 10.82 1.15 2.93
CA ILE A 209 10.59 1.66 1.58
C ILE A 209 9.74 0.65 0.81
N SER A 210 8.61 1.09 0.28
CA SER A 210 7.76 0.32 -0.62
C SER A 210 8.11 0.67 -2.05
N VAL A 211 8.49 -0.33 -2.83
CA VAL A 211 8.90 -0.21 -4.23
C VAL A 211 8.22 -1.26 -5.10
N THR A 212 8.14 -0.98 -6.38
CA THR A 212 7.72 -2.00 -7.35
C THR A 212 8.77 -3.11 -7.48
N PRO A 213 8.42 -4.30 -7.94
CA PRO A 213 9.40 -5.36 -8.21
C PRO A 213 10.53 -4.92 -9.18
N ALA A 214 10.21 -4.08 -10.18
CA ALA A 214 11.22 -3.53 -11.10
C ALA A 214 12.22 -2.62 -10.36
N HIS A 215 11.73 -1.67 -9.56
CA HIS A 215 12.58 -0.79 -8.76
C HIS A 215 13.37 -1.54 -7.68
N LYS A 216 12.84 -2.66 -7.16
CA LYS A 216 13.59 -3.54 -6.26
C LYS A 216 14.81 -4.15 -6.96
N GLY A 217 14.67 -4.55 -8.21
CA GLY A 217 15.80 -5.01 -9.04
C GLY A 217 16.86 -3.91 -9.21
N VAL A 218 16.44 -2.68 -9.54
CA VAL A 218 17.36 -1.53 -9.64
C VAL A 218 18.00 -1.21 -8.30
N PHE A 219 17.25 -1.24 -7.20
CA PHE A 219 17.79 -1.02 -5.85
C PHE A 219 18.92 -2.01 -5.51
N SER A 220 18.80 -3.26 -5.91
CA SER A 220 19.84 -4.28 -5.69
C SER A 220 21.15 -3.99 -6.44
N THR A 221 21.16 -3.06 -7.39
CA THR A 221 22.37 -2.60 -8.09
C THR A 221 23.09 -1.45 -7.38
N PHE A 222 22.53 -0.89 -6.32
CA PHE A 222 23.18 0.19 -5.55
C PHE A 222 24.44 -0.35 -4.88
N GLN A 223 25.54 0.35 -5.09
CA GLN A 223 26.87 -0.15 -4.67
C GLN A 223 27.25 0.28 -3.25
N GLY A 224 26.61 1.31 -2.70
CA GLY A 224 26.99 1.87 -1.39
C GLY A 224 28.45 2.37 -1.35
N ILE A 225 28.95 2.66 -0.15
CA ILE A 225 30.32 3.13 0.08
C ILE A 225 31.35 1.96 0.02
N ALA A 226 30.92 0.74 0.36
CA ALA A 226 31.76 -0.45 0.34
C ALA A 226 31.24 -1.44 -0.69
N ALA A 227 32.08 -1.87 -1.63
CA ALA A 227 31.80 -3.03 -2.47
C ALA A 227 31.50 -4.24 -1.56
N ASN A 228 30.27 -4.74 -1.60
CA ASN A 228 29.81 -5.84 -0.74
C ASN A 228 30.55 -7.14 -1.07
N ARG A 229 31.76 -7.29 -0.54
CA ARG A 229 32.42 -8.59 -0.41
C ARG A 229 32.06 -9.17 0.95
N ARG A 230 31.04 -9.97 1.01
CA ARG A 230 30.83 -10.86 2.13
C ARG A 230 31.67 -12.11 1.87
N GLU A 231 32.77 -12.28 2.62
CA GLU A 231 33.46 -13.57 2.69
C GLU A 231 32.48 -14.59 3.30
N THR A 232 31.95 -15.45 2.46
CA THR A 232 31.27 -16.65 2.91
C THR A 232 32.34 -17.67 3.31
N GLY A 233 32.34 -18.02 4.61
CA GLY A 233 33.30 -19.04 5.11
C GLY A 233 33.28 -20.31 4.27
N ASN A 234 34.40 -20.65 3.85
CA ASN A 234 35.14 -21.83 3.36
C ASN A 234 34.44 -23.04 2.71
N LYS A 235 33.14 -23.02 2.27
CA LYS A 235 32.58 -24.25 1.69
C LYS A 235 31.70 -24.13 0.44
N GLN A 236 31.21 -22.95 0.08
CA GLN A 236 30.43 -22.78 -1.18
C GLN A 236 30.51 -21.34 -1.68
N ALA A 237 30.78 -21.17 -2.97
CA ALA A 237 30.66 -19.88 -3.63
C ALA A 237 29.17 -19.51 -3.74
N MET A 238 28.75 -18.37 -3.14
CA MET A 238 27.39 -17.86 -3.19
C MET A 238 27.35 -16.53 -3.93
N ILE A 239 26.45 -16.42 -4.90
CA ILE A 239 26.15 -15.15 -5.57
C ILE A 239 25.02 -14.47 -4.79
N ILE A 240 25.28 -13.29 -4.23
CA ILE A 240 24.28 -12.46 -3.56
C ILE A 240 23.74 -11.46 -4.60
N GLY A 241 22.55 -11.70 -5.11
CA GLY A 241 21.90 -10.89 -6.14
C GLY A 241 20.81 -9.95 -5.64
N GLY A 242 20.59 -9.83 -4.33
CA GLY A 242 19.54 -8.98 -3.78
C GLY A 242 19.94 -8.30 -2.48
N ALA A 243 19.38 -7.11 -2.23
CA ALA A 243 19.53 -6.37 -0.99
C ALA A 243 18.15 -6.08 -0.39
N ASP A 244 17.90 -6.50 0.86
CA ASP A 244 16.61 -6.31 1.54
C ASP A 244 16.66 -5.17 2.57
N VAL A 245 17.84 -4.74 2.95
CA VAL A 245 18.05 -3.66 3.92
C VAL A 245 19.06 -2.67 3.33
N TYR A 246 18.72 -1.39 3.44
CA TYR A 246 19.62 -0.30 3.15
C TYR A 246 20.12 0.30 4.46
N GLN A 247 21.42 0.25 4.69
CA GLN A 247 22.08 0.91 5.82
C GLN A 247 22.56 2.26 5.34
N GLY A 248 21.88 3.32 5.70
CA GLY A 248 22.26 4.71 5.40
C GLY A 248 22.91 5.41 6.59
N ASP A 249 23.32 6.67 6.37
CA ASP A 249 23.96 7.51 7.39
C ASP A 249 23.03 7.81 8.58
N PHE A 250 21.72 7.76 8.38
CA PHE A 250 20.70 8.09 9.38
C PHE A 250 20.01 6.87 10.00
N GLY A 251 20.31 5.65 9.54
CA GLY A 251 19.70 4.41 10.07
C GLY A 251 19.52 3.33 9.01
N SER A 252 18.75 2.30 9.37
CA SER A 252 18.45 1.16 8.51
C SER A 252 17.03 1.23 7.95
N LEU A 253 16.90 0.91 6.67
CA LEU A 253 15.65 0.94 5.91
C LEU A 253 15.37 -0.45 5.31
N SER A 254 14.23 -1.04 5.59
CA SER A 254 13.78 -2.30 4.98
C SER A 254 13.16 -2.05 3.61
N VAL A 255 13.60 -2.77 2.59
CA VAL A 255 13.12 -2.61 1.21
C VAL A 255 12.09 -3.70 0.90
N VAL A 256 10.83 -3.30 0.81
CA VAL A 256 9.70 -4.18 0.63
C VAL A 256 9.15 -4.08 -0.79
N PRO A 257 9.27 -5.15 -1.59
CA PRO A 257 8.64 -5.17 -2.91
C PRO A 257 7.12 -5.29 -2.77
N ASN A 258 6.41 -4.41 -3.45
CA ASN A 258 4.94 -4.40 -3.48
C ASN A 258 4.44 -4.60 -4.92
N TYR A 259 3.87 -5.76 -5.21
CA TYR A 259 3.36 -6.08 -6.53
C TYR A 259 2.10 -5.27 -6.89
N VAL A 260 1.28 -4.88 -5.89
CA VAL A 260 0.09 -4.04 -6.11
C VAL A 260 0.51 -2.66 -6.58
N GLN A 261 1.61 -2.14 -6.05
CA GLN A 261 2.16 -0.84 -6.44
C GLN A 261 2.58 -0.80 -7.92
N ALA A 262 3.01 -1.93 -8.49
CA ALA A 262 3.34 -2.00 -9.92
C ALA A 262 2.16 -1.64 -10.84
N THR A 263 0.92 -1.85 -10.38
CA THR A 263 -0.28 -1.49 -11.13
C THR A 263 -0.86 -0.14 -10.69
N ALA A 264 -0.78 0.19 -9.40
CA ALA A 264 -1.41 1.38 -8.85
C ALA A 264 -0.54 2.65 -8.91
N ASN A 265 0.78 2.50 -8.85
CA ASN A 265 1.74 3.61 -8.79
C ASN A 265 3.15 3.11 -9.15
N ASN A 266 3.39 2.85 -10.42
CA ASN A 266 4.59 2.19 -10.91
C ASN A 266 5.82 3.11 -11.08
N ASP A 267 5.65 4.41 -10.91
CA ASP A 267 6.69 5.44 -11.10
C ASP A 267 7.18 6.07 -9.79
N THR A 268 6.77 5.54 -8.64
CA THR A 268 7.06 6.14 -7.34
C THR A 268 7.59 5.11 -6.35
N ALA A 269 8.64 5.45 -5.61
CA ALA A 269 9.09 4.73 -4.42
C ALA A 269 8.62 5.49 -3.17
N LEU A 270 7.87 4.82 -2.29
CA LEU A 270 7.34 5.39 -1.05
C LEU A 270 8.25 5.04 0.11
N ILE A 271 8.73 6.04 0.81
CA ILE A 271 9.59 5.92 1.98
C ILE A 271 8.74 6.21 3.20
N LEU A 272 8.50 5.18 4.02
CA LEU A 272 7.45 5.19 5.02
C LEU A 272 7.97 4.92 6.42
N ASN A 273 7.46 5.67 7.37
CA ASN A 273 7.55 5.36 8.79
C ASN A 273 6.20 4.80 9.26
N PRO A 274 6.10 3.49 9.57
CA PRO A 274 4.84 2.84 9.98
C PRO A 274 4.20 3.45 11.23
N GLU A 275 4.96 4.15 12.06
CA GLU A 275 4.42 4.80 13.26
C GLU A 275 3.54 6.01 12.92
N HIS A 276 3.75 6.63 11.76
CA HIS A 276 3.13 7.88 11.36
C HIS A 276 2.19 7.77 10.16
N TYR A 277 1.82 6.56 9.74
CA TYR A 277 0.73 6.37 8.79
C TYR A 277 -0.14 5.17 9.16
N GLY A 278 -1.31 5.09 8.57
CA GLY A 278 -2.19 3.93 8.75
C GLY A 278 -3.50 4.05 7.98
N VAL A 279 -4.40 3.17 8.33
CA VAL A 279 -5.74 3.05 7.73
C VAL A 279 -6.78 3.31 8.80
N ALA A 280 -7.66 4.28 8.58
CA ALA A 280 -8.82 4.51 9.43
C ALA A 280 -10.04 3.82 8.85
N PHE A 281 -10.71 3.04 9.69
CA PHE A 281 -11.92 2.30 9.33
C PHE A 281 -13.15 3.04 9.86
N LEU A 282 -14.05 3.43 8.97
CA LEU A 282 -15.40 3.87 9.33
C LEU A 282 -16.31 2.65 9.49
N GLN A 283 -16.22 1.71 8.54
CA GLN A 283 -16.83 0.39 8.61
C GLN A 283 -15.75 -0.66 8.29
N ASP A 284 -15.64 -1.64 9.19
CA ASP A 284 -14.73 -2.76 9.01
C ASP A 284 -15.25 -3.73 7.95
N PHE A 285 -14.46 -4.72 7.57
CA PHE A 285 -14.90 -5.76 6.66
C PHE A 285 -16.17 -6.45 7.16
N GLN A 286 -17.22 -6.37 6.39
CA GLN A 286 -18.52 -6.97 6.69
C GLN A 286 -19.05 -7.71 5.47
N THR A 287 -19.74 -8.83 5.73
CA THR A 287 -20.47 -9.57 4.69
C THR A 287 -21.97 -9.44 4.94
N VAL A 288 -22.70 -9.00 3.93
CA VAL A 288 -24.14 -8.78 4.02
C VAL A 288 -24.85 -9.54 2.88
N PRO A 289 -25.84 -10.37 3.19
CA PRO A 289 -26.68 -10.99 2.17
C PRO A 289 -27.54 -9.92 1.49
N LEU A 290 -27.59 -9.95 0.17
CA LEU A 290 -28.42 -9.07 -0.62
C LEU A 290 -29.76 -9.75 -0.98
N ALA A 291 -30.77 -8.94 -1.29
CA ALA A 291 -32.07 -9.44 -1.72
C ALA A 291 -31.96 -10.34 -2.96
N LYS A 292 -32.66 -11.46 -2.94
CA LYS A 292 -32.70 -12.38 -4.06
C LYS A 292 -33.50 -11.79 -5.21
N THR A 293 -32.92 -11.79 -6.39
CA THR A 293 -33.61 -11.51 -7.65
C THR A 293 -33.48 -12.75 -8.54
N GLY A 294 -34.52 -13.57 -8.57
CA GLY A 294 -34.51 -14.84 -9.29
C GLY A 294 -33.85 -15.98 -8.50
N HIS A 295 -33.35 -17.01 -9.19
CA HIS A 295 -32.81 -18.24 -8.62
C HIS A 295 -31.29 -18.11 -8.30
N THR A 296 -30.89 -17.00 -7.62
CA THR A 296 -29.52 -16.71 -7.24
C THR A 296 -29.40 -16.29 -5.79
N ASN A 297 -28.31 -16.66 -5.15
CA ASN A 297 -27.86 -16.08 -3.88
C ASN A 297 -26.85 -14.99 -4.17
N LYS A 298 -26.96 -13.87 -3.44
CA LYS A 298 -26.05 -12.73 -3.57
C LYS A 298 -25.56 -12.33 -2.20
N GLU A 299 -24.25 -12.19 -2.05
CA GLU A 299 -23.63 -11.66 -0.85
C GLU A 299 -22.60 -10.59 -1.22
N MET A 300 -22.58 -9.52 -0.46
CA MET A 300 -21.68 -8.40 -0.64
C MET A 300 -20.69 -8.35 0.52
N VAL A 301 -19.41 -8.29 0.20
CA VAL A 301 -18.36 -7.95 1.15
C VAL A 301 -17.98 -6.50 0.93
N PHE A 302 -17.97 -5.71 1.98
CA PHE A 302 -17.59 -4.30 1.87
C PHE A 302 -16.76 -3.84 3.07
N ALA A 303 -16.03 -2.75 2.88
CA ALA A 303 -15.33 -2.01 3.91
C ALA A 303 -15.30 -0.52 3.54
N GLU A 304 -15.37 0.36 4.52
CA GLU A 304 -15.22 1.80 4.31
C GLU A 304 -14.00 2.31 5.07
N VAL A 305 -12.99 2.78 4.31
CA VAL A 305 -11.68 3.09 4.85
C VAL A 305 -11.11 4.38 4.25
N THR A 306 -10.11 4.94 4.93
CA THR A 306 -9.32 6.06 4.43
C THR A 306 -7.87 5.95 4.86
N ALA A 307 -6.94 6.51 4.06
CA ALA A 307 -5.54 6.64 4.43
C ALA A 307 -5.36 7.81 5.41
N VAL A 308 -4.54 7.61 6.42
CA VAL A 308 -4.16 8.61 7.43
C VAL A 308 -2.65 8.73 7.45
N VAL A 309 -2.13 9.96 7.41
CA VAL A 309 -0.73 10.28 7.61
C VAL A 309 -0.65 11.30 8.73
N THR A 310 -0.31 10.84 9.93
CA THR A 310 -0.28 11.68 11.15
C THR A 310 0.88 12.66 11.12
N SER A 311 2.07 12.22 10.67
CA SER A 311 3.21 13.08 10.42
C SER A 311 3.67 12.92 8.97
N GLU A 312 3.40 13.93 8.16
CA GLU A 312 3.79 13.94 6.75
C GLU A 312 5.29 14.16 6.59
N THR A 313 5.91 14.94 7.48
CA THR A 313 7.34 15.22 7.47
C THR A 313 8.21 14.00 7.82
N ALA A 314 7.64 12.97 8.46
CA ALA A 314 8.30 11.69 8.71
C ALA A 314 8.19 10.70 7.52
N GLN A 315 7.52 11.08 6.45
CA GLN A 315 7.36 10.31 5.23
C GLN A 315 8.06 10.99 4.06
N GLY A 316 8.37 10.21 3.02
CA GLY A 316 8.94 10.76 1.80
C GLY A 316 8.60 9.93 0.58
N LYS A 317 8.89 10.47 -0.60
CA LYS A 317 8.77 9.73 -1.86
C LYS A 317 9.79 10.16 -2.90
N VAL A 318 10.20 9.22 -3.72
CA VAL A 318 10.91 9.46 -4.96
C VAL A 318 9.94 9.16 -6.10
N ALA A 319 9.59 10.16 -6.87
CA ALA A 319 8.59 10.08 -7.93
C ALA A 319 9.20 10.27 -9.33
N ASN A 320 8.41 9.98 -10.35
CA ASN A 320 8.80 10.03 -11.75
C ASN A 320 9.97 9.10 -12.05
N LEU A 321 9.88 7.88 -11.56
CA LEU A 321 10.83 6.81 -11.85
C LEU A 321 10.42 6.11 -13.15
N THR A 322 11.40 5.64 -13.91
CA THR A 322 11.14 4.78 -15.08
C THR A 322 10.59 3.44 -14.59
N PRO A 323 9.40 3.01 -15.06
CA PRO A 323 8.73 1.78 -14.64
C PRO A 323 9.54 0.51 -14.87
#